data_cbe46210b9a4e85f11fb76f6ff85e750
#
_entry.id   cbe46210b9a4e85f11fb76f6ff85e750
#
_cell.length_a   1.000
_cell.length_b   1.000
_cell.length_c   1.000
_cell.angle_alpha   90.00
_cell.angle_beta   90.00
_cell.angle_gamma   90.00
#
_symmetry.space_group_name_H-M   'P 1'
#
loop_
_entity.id
_entity.type
_entity.pdbx_description
1 polymer ?
#
loop_
_entity_poly.entity_id
_entity_poly.type
_entity_poly.pdbx_seq_one_letter_code
_entity_poly.pdbx_strand_id
1 'polypeptide(L)'
;MPLWQDLAHRTVAELEASGIRLRLDTVARRIDVERRELLVTDAVGGEETIGYEKLVVGTGAVSVRPRIDGLTGPDPLGPTDGVHLLHSMADTFAIMRTLEERSPASALIVGAGYIGLEMADALTLRGLSVTQVEQLPEALPTVDPGLGARVRAELERHGVDVLTGTAVTRIRQADSGSAGRFIVEAVAVDGAAVSRSVDLVLVVVGVRPNSELAAAAGATLSPTGAITVDRQMRTNLPDVFAAGDCVVTHHRLPGDSYLPLGTTAHKQGRIAGENALGGTREFAGSLGTQVVKIFDQAAARTGLRDHEAVTAGFEPLTVESEADDHKAYYPGSHRIHTRVTGDRTSGRLLGVQLFGHRHSEIAKRIDVAASAIFHAMTVDAISDLDLSYTPPLGSPWDAIQAAAQTWSQKLTRP
;
A
#
# COMPACT_ATOMS: atom_id res chain seq x y z
N MET A 1 -22.78 9.05 -5.96
CA MET A 1 -21.68 8.58 -5.12
C MET A 1 -22.26 8.05 -3.84
N PRO A 2 -21.82 6.90 -3.32
CA PRO A 2 -22.20 6.51 -1.98
C PRO A 2 -21.76 7.61 -1.00
N LEU A 3 -22.58 7.87 0.00
CA LEU A 3 -22.22 8.79 1.06
C LEU A 3 -21.05 8.18 1.85
N TRP A 4 -20.13 8.99 2.39
CA TRP A 4 -19.01 8.48 3.18
C TRP A 4 -19.47 7.62 4.38
N GLN A 5 -20.69 7.85 4.90
CA GLN A 5 -21.31 7.01 5.92
C GLN A 5 -21.49 5.55 5.47
N ASP A 6 -21.67 5.31 4.16
CA ASP A 6 -21.82 3.96 3.61
C ASP A 6 -20.50 3.17 3.61
N LEU A 7 -19.37 3.85 3.86
CA LEU A 7 -18.06 3.21 4.01
C LEU A 7 -17.82 2.68 5.43
N ALA A 8 -18.63 3.09 6.41
CA ALA A 8 -18.49 2.64 7.79
C ALA A 8 -19.07 1.22 7.94
N HIS A 9 -18.23 0.24 8.16
CA HIS A 9 -18.66 -1.15 8.42
C HIS A 9 -19.43 -1.29 9.74
N ARG A 10 -19.23 -0.42 10.69
CA ARG A 10 -19.92 -0.37 11.98
C ARG A 10 -20.11 1.08 12.42
N THR A 11 -21.29 1.38 12.91
CA THR A 11 -21.62 2.69 13.47
C THR A 11 -21.14 2.82 14.92
N VAL A 12 -21.03 4.06 15.41
CA VAL A 12 -20.74 4.33 16.85
C VAL A 12 -21.74 3.60 17.74
N ALA A 13 -23.03 3.69 17.43
CA ALA A 13 -24.09 3.04 18.23
C ALA A 13 -23.95 1.50 18.29
N GLU A 14 -23.57 0.84 17.19
CA GLU A 14 -23.32 -0.60 17.16
C GLU A 14 -22.11 -1.01 18.00
N LEU A 15 -21.05 -0.18 17.99
CA LEU A 15 -19.87 -0.42 18.82
C LEU A 15 -20.22 -0.26 20.32
N GLU A 16 -20.92 0.79 20.70
CA GLU A 16 -21.38 1.01 22.08
C GLU A 16 -22.35 -0.07 22.55
N ALA A 17 -23.28 -0.49 21.70
CA ALA A 17 -24.19 -1.59 21.99
C ALA A 17 -23.45 -2.93 22.21
N SER A 18 -22.26 -3.09 21.63
CA SER A 18 -21.39 -4.26 21.89
C SER A 18 -20.52 -4.12 23.16
N GLY A 19 -20.73 -3.07 23.95
CA GLY A 19 -20.01 -2.85 25.22
C GLY A 19 -18.68 -2.10 25.08
N ILE A 20 -18.38 -1.57 23.90
CA ILE A 20 -17.16 -0.77 23.64
C ILE A 20 -17.42 0.68 24.05
N ARG A 21 -16.63 1.21 24.97
CA ARG A 21 -16.65 2.64 25.30
C ARG A 21 -15.77 3.41 24.34
N LEU A 22 -16.36 4.23 23.50
CA LEU A 22 -15.63 5.06 22.54
C LEU A 22 -15.29 6.42 23.16
N ARG A 23 -14.10 6.91 22.84
CA ARG A 23 -13.64 8.27 23.15
C ARG A 23 -13.16 8.90 21.86
N LEU A 24 -14.09 9.53 21.16
CA LEU A 24 -13.82 10.28 19.94
C LEU A 24 -13.17 11.62 20.29
N ASP A 25 -12.49 12.22 19.31
CA ASP A 25 -11.80 13.52 19.46
C ASP A 25 -10.87 13.57 20.68
N THR A 26 -10.27 12.43 21.01
CA THR A 26 -9.43 12.24 22.20
C THR A 26 -8.06 11.70 21.77
N VAL A 27 -7.01 12.38 22.20
CA VAL A 27 -5.61 12.04 21.86
C VAL A 27 -4.90 11.42 23.06
N ALA A 28 -4.34 10.23 22.87
CA ALA A 28 -3.43 9.59 23.83
C ALA A 28 -2.08 10.35 23.85
N ARG A 29 -1.67 10.83 25.03
CA ARG A 29 -0.48 11.67 25.22
C ARG A 29 0.70 10.93 25.83
N ARG A 30 0.44 10.07 26.79
CA ARG A 30 1.50 9.36 27.53
C ARG A 30 1.00 8.03 28.06
N ILE A 31 1.82 7.00 27.94
CA ILE A 31 1.64 5.71 28.59
C ILE A 31 2.57 5.67 29.80
N ASP A 32 2.01 5.41 30.99
CA ASP A 32 2.75 5.09 32.21
C ASP A 32 2.65 3.58 32.44
N VAL A 33 3.68 2.85 32.10
CA VAL A 33 3.70 1.39 32.15
C VAL A 33 3.71 0.87 33.59
N GLU A 34 4.39 1.57 34.51
CA GLU A 34 4.49 1.14 35.92
C GLU A 34 3.16 1.28 36.62
N ARG A 35 2.43 2.38 36.39
CA ARG A 35 1.11 2.64 36.96
C ARG A 35 -0.02 2.00 36.20
N ARG A 36 0.25 1.54 34.95
CA ARG A 36 -0.77 1.06 33.99
C ARG A 36 -1.81 2.13 33.71
N GLU A 37 -1.35 3.32 33.39
CA GLU A 37 -2.18 4.49 33.14
C GLU A 37 -1.90 5.08 31.75
N LEU A 38 -2.96 5.54 31.09
CA LEU A 38 -2.91 6.27 29.81
C LEU A 38 -3.43 7.69 30.05
N LEU A 39 -2.58 8.69 29.86
CA LEU A 39 -2.99 10.08 29.84
C LEU A 39 -3.58 10.41 28.46
N VAL A 40 -4.77 10.95 28.45
CA VAL A 40 -5.47 11.38 27.24
C VAL A 40 -5.89 12.86 27.35
N THR A 41 -6.04 13.51 26.20
CA THR A 41 -6.51 14.90 26.11
C THR A 41 -7.68 14.95 25.14
N ASP A 42 -8.80 15.53 25.53
CA ASP A 42 -9.97 15.74 24.69
C ASP A 42 -9.81 16.97 23.74
N ALA A 43 -10.82 17.20 22.90
CA ALA A 43 -10.81 18.29 21.92
C ALA A 43 -10.77 19.70 22.51
N VAL A 44 -11.18 19.87 23.78
CA VAL A 44 -11.18 21.17 24.49
C VAL A 44 -9.98 21.34 25.42
N GLY A 45 -9.04 20.36 25.40
CA GLY A 45 -7.81 20.41 26.19
C GLY A 45 -7.96 19.86 27.60
N GLY A 46 -9.07 19.19 27.93
CA GLY A 46 -9.28 18.50 29.19
C GLY A 46 -8.41 17.23 29.27
N GLU A 47 -7.64 17.09 30.34
CA GLU A 47 -6.80 15.90 30.58
C GLU A 47 -7.53 14.89 31.47
N GLU A 48 -7.41 13.61 31.10
CA GLU A 48 -7.92 12.47 31.87
C GLU A 48 -6.88 11.35 31.91
N THR A 49 -6.82 10.65 33.03
CA THR A 49 -6.00 9.45 33.18
C THR A 49 -6.91 8.21 33.21
N ILE A 50 -6.65 7.28 32.30
CA ILE A 50 -7.38 6.03 32.16
C ILE A 50 -6.49 4.88 32.61
N GLY A 51 -6.91 4.14 33.64
CA GLY A 51 -6.24 2.91 34.06
C GLY A 51 -6.53 1.76 33.10
N TYR A 52 -5.56 0.85 32.91
CA TYR A 52 -5.73 -0.34 32.07
C TYR A 52 -5.13 -1.59 32.73
N GLU A 53 -5.70 -2.74 32.47
CA GLU A 53 -5.09 -4.05 32.74
C GLU A 53 -4.22 -4.52 31.57
N LYS A 54 -4.70 -4.30 30.36
CA LYS A 54 -3.98 -4.56 29.09
C LYS A 54 -4.18 -3.38 28.15
N LEU A 55 -3.13 -3.03 27.44
CA LEU A 55 -3.14 -1.94 26.45
C LEU A 55 -2.82 -2.49 25.06
N VAL A 56 -3.60 -2.10 24.06
CA VAL A 56 -3.29 -2.36 22.65
C VAL A 56 -3.01 -1.05 21.96
N VAL A 57 -1.80 -0.87 21.43
CA VAL A 57 -1.38 0.28 20.66
C VAL A 57 -1.70 0.02 19.17
N GLY A 58 -2.64 0.76 18.63
CA GLY A 58 -3.07 0.67 17.23
C GLY A 58 -2.99 2.03 16.53
N THR A 59 -1.89 2.77 16.75
CA THR A 59 -1.71 4.16 16.29
C THR A 59 -1.48 4.30 14.78
N GLY A 60 -1.29 3.17 14.06
CA GLY A 60 -1.19 3.13 12.62
C GLY A 60 0.06 3.80 12.06
N ALA A 61 -0.09 4.48 10.95
CA ALA A 61 0.97 5.20 10.26
C ALA A 61 0.58 6.65 9.98
N VAL A 62 1.54 7.47 9.63
CA VAL A 62 1.35 8.85 9.20
C VAL A 62 2.03 9.08 7.85
N SER A 63 1.47 9.98 7.03
CA SER A 63 2.05 10.36 5.75
C SER A 63 3.48 10.87 5.91
N VAL A 64 4.36 10.46 5.04
CA VAL A 64 5.69 11.06 4.92
C VAL A 64 5.56 12.44 4.31
N ARG A 65 6.10 13.45 4.99
CA ARG A 65 6.28 14.79 4.45
C ARG A 65 7.72 14.91 3.96
N PRO A 66 7.97 14.83 2.64
CA PRO A 66 9.32 14.86 2.10
C PRO A 66 9.96 16.24 2.26
N ARG A 67 11.30 16.29 2.20
CA ARG A 67 12.06 17.55 2.22
C ARG A 67 11.98 18.23 0.84
N ILE A 68 10.82 18.81 0.55
CA ILE A 68 10.56 19.61 -0.63
C ILE A 68 10.36 21.04 -0.17
N ASP A 69 11.03 22.02 -0.82
CA ASP A 69 10.83 23.44 -0.55
C ASP A 69 9.35 23.80 -0.71
N GLY A 70 8.79 24.53 0.27
CA GLY A 70 7.38 24.85 0.34
C GLY A 70 6.51 23.82 1.08
N LEU A 71 6.96 22.57 1.29
CA LEU A 71 6.31 21.61 2.18
C LEU A 71 6.90 21.61 3.59
N THR A 72 8.14 22.04 3.72
CA THR A 72 8.85 22.11 5.00
C THR A 72 9.43 23.51 5.17
N GLY A 73 9.61 23.95 6.41
CA GLY A 73 10.11 25.31 6.71
C GLY A 73 9.18 26.07 7.64
N PRO A 74 9.38 27.39 7.78
CA PRO A 74 8.63 28.21 8.75
C PRO A 74 7.18 28.46 8.34
N ASP A 75 6.85 28.40 7.05
CA ASP A 75 5.49 28.63 6.52
C ASP A 75 5.16 27.57 5.45
N PRO A 76 4.93 26.31 5.86
CA PRO A 76 4.72 25.23 4.91
C PRO A 76 3.33 25.26 4.29
N LEU A 77 3.27 25.05 2.99
CA LEU A 77 2.00 24.86 2.27
C LEU A 77 1.27 23.62 2.79
N GLY A 78 -0.05 23.73 2.88
CA GLY A 78 -0.91 22.70 3.44
C GLY A 78 -2.29 22.62 2.79
N PRO A 79 -3.22 21.89 3.41
CA PRO A 79 -4.57 21.66 2.88
C PRO A 79 -5.35 22.95 2.65
N THR A 80 -5.16 23.98 3.49
CA THR A 80 -5.77 25.30 3.34
C THR A 80 -5.28 26.04 2.10
N ASP A 81 -4.11 25.72 1.58
CA ASP A 81 -3.56 26.29 0.35
C ASP A 81 -4.03 25.50 -0.88
N GLY A 82 -4.20 24.19 -0.77
CA GLY A 82 -4.51 23.25 -1.83
C GLY A 82 -3.36 22.26 -2.08
N VAL A 83 -2.45 22.12 -1.09
CA VAL A 83 -1.38 21.11 -1.07
C VAL A 83 -1.71 20.06 -0.02
N HIS A 84 -1.91 18.83 -0.43
CA HIS A 84 -2.42 17.76 0.44
C HIS A 84 -1.44 16.60 0.55
N LEU A 85 -1.39 16.01 1.74
CA LEU A 85 -0.97 14.61 1.94
C LEU A 85 -2.22 13.74 1.94
N LEU A 86 -2.10 12.42 1.74
CA LEU A 86 -3.25 11.53 1.80
C LEU A 86 -2.87 10.21 2.47
N HIS A 87 -3.54 9.94 3.60
CA HIS A 87 -3.47 8.67 4.30
C HIS A 87 -4.73 8.40 5.14
N SER A 88 -5.37 9.43 5.64
CA SER A 88 -6.53 9.33 6.53
C SER A 88 -7.83 9.80 5.87
N MET A 89 -8.98 9.46 6.49
CA MET A 89 -10.27 10.01 6.06
C MET A 89 -10.33 11.54 6.20
N ALA A 90 -9.66 12.11 7.20
CA ALA A 90 -9.57 13.56 7.36
C ALA A 90 -8.87 14.22 6.16
N ASP A 91 -7.78 13.59 5.66
CA ASP A 91 -7.10 14.07 4.44
C ASP A 91 -8.02 13.97 3.23
N THR A 92 -8.77 12.85 3.10
CA THR A 92 -9.76 12.66 2.03
C THR A 92 -10.82 13.77 2.04
N PHE A 93 -11.36 14.10 3.21
CA PHE A 93 -12.34 15.19 3.35
C PHE A 93 -11.75 16.56 3.02
N ALA A 94 -10.49 16.79 3.37
CA ALA A 94 -9.80 18.03 3.01
C ALA A 94 -9.62 18.16 1.49
N ILE A 95 -9.24 17.07 0.81
CA ILE A 95 -9.14 17.03 -0.66
C ILE A 95 -10.51 17.26 -1.30
N MET A 96 -11.55 16.55 -0.83
CA MET A 96 -12.90 16.70 -1.37
C MET A 96 -13.40 18.15 -1.24
N ARG A 97 -13.17 18.80 -0.09
CA ARG A 97 -13.51 20.21 0.12
C ARG A 97 -12.78 21.11 -0.88
N THR A 98 -11.48 20.88 -1.10
CA THR A 98 -10.72 21.66 -2.10
C THR A 98 -11.28 21.47 -3.50
N LEU A 99 -11.65 20.23 -3.88
CA LEU A 99 -12.28 19.95 -5.18
C LEU A 99 -13.63 20.68 -5.35
N GLU A 100 -14.44 20.71 -4.31
CA GLU A 100 -15.77 21.35 -4.32
C GLU A 100 -15.69 22.88 -4.30
N GLU A 101 -14.90 23.46 -3.40
CA GLU A 101 -14.83 24.90 -3.20
C GLU A 101 -14.01 25.62 -4.27
N ARG A 102 -12.97 24.98 -4.81
CA ARG A 102 -12.02 25.61 -5.74
C ARG A 102 -12.16 25.19 -7.18
N SER A 103 -12.84 24.08 -7.45
CA SER A 103 -13.05 23.51 -8.77
C SER A 103 -11.74 23.49 -9.61
N PRO A 104 -10.65 22.84 -9.14
CA PRO A 104 -9.37 22.84 -9.83
C PRO A 104 -9.51 22.18 -11.21
N ALA A 105 -8.84 22.72 -12.22
CA ALA A 105 -8.79 22.15 -13.56
C ALA A 105 -7.62 21.19 -13.72
N SER A 106 -6.58 21.31 -12.88
CA SER A 106 -5.36 20.54 -12.98
C SER A 106 -4.85 20.08 -11.61
N ALA A 107 -4.18 18.92 -11.60
CA ALA A 107 -3.55 18.39 -10.40
C ALA A 107 -2.17 17.80 -10.72
N LEU A 108 -1.24 17.92 -9.76
CA LEU A 108 0.03 17.22 -9.79
C LEU A 108 0.11 16.29 -8.58
N ILE A 109 0.44 15.02 -8.86
CA ILE A 109 0.60 13.97 -7.87
C ILE A 109 2.10 13.65 -7.75
N VAL A 110 2.65 13.79 -6.55
CA VAL A 110 4.02 13.41 -6.22
C VAL A 110 4.01 12.01 -5.63
N GLY A 111 4.58 11.05 -6.36
CA GLY A 111 4.64 9.63 -6.04
C GLY A 111 3.68 8.79 -6.90
N ALA A 112 4.19 7.71 -7.48
CA ALA A 112 3.44 6.75 -8.29
C ALA A 112 3.33 5.37 -7.60
N GLY A 113 3.20 5.34 -6.27
CA GLY A 113 2.79 4.16 -5.50
C GLY A 113 1.27 3.93 -5.59
N TYR A 114 0.74 2.97 -4.82
CA TYR A 114 -0.69 2.59 -4.83
C TYR A 114 -1.64 3.78 -4.75
N ILE A 115 -1.47 4.61 -3.71
CA ILE A 115 -2.35 5.78 -3.49
C ILE A 115 -2.24 6.77 -4.66
N GLY A 116 -1.02 7.00 -5.16
CA GLY A 116 -0.79 7.90 -6.29
C GLY A 116 -1.50 7.45 -7.56
N LEU A 117 -1.47 6.15 -7.86
CA LEU A 117 -2.15 5.55 -9.00
C LEU A 117 -3.67 5.63 -8.88
N GLU A 118 -4.22 5.32 -7.71
CA GLU A 118 -5.66 5.43 -7.43
C GLU A 118 -6.15 6.87 -7.54
N MET A 119 -5.34 7.83 -7.08
CA MET A 119 -5.68 9.25 -7.21
C MET A 119 -5.53 9.77 -8.63
N ALA A 120 -4.57 9.28 -9.41
CA ALA A 120 -4.47 9.60 -10.84
C ALA A 120 -5.73 9.16 -11.60
N ASP A 121 -6.17 7.92 -11.37
CA ASP A 121 -7.44 7.40 -11.90
C ASP A 121 -8.63 8.27 -11.46
N ALA A 122 -8.78 8.50 -10.16
CA ALA A 122 -9.92 9.22 -9.60
C ALA A 122 -10.01 10.69 -10.07
N LEU A 123 -8.89 11.41 -10.12
CA LEU A 123 -8.86 12.81 -10.54
C LEU A 123 -9.04 12.96 -12.05
N THR A 124 -8.48 12.06 -12.87
CA THR A 124 -8.71 12.01 -14.31
C THR A 124 -10.17 11.74 -14.64
N LEU A 125 -10.82 10.77 -13.95
CA LEU A 125 -12.25 10.50 -14.10
C LEU A 125 -13.15 11.67 -13.67
N ARG A 126 -12.65 12.57 -12.82
CA ARG A 126 -13.33 13.83 -12.46
C ARG A 126 -13.07 14.96 -13.47
N GLY A 127 -12.30 14.72 -14.52
CA GLY A 127 -12.02 15.66 -15.59
C GLY A 127 -10.86 16.61 -15.33
N LEU A 128 -10.01 16.36 -14.32
CA LEU A 128 -8.80 17.13 -14.11
C LEU A 128 -7.70 16.69 -15.10
N SER A 129 -6.90 17.66 -15.55
CA SER A 129 -5.61 17.36 -16.20
C SER A 129 -4.62 16.93 -15.11
N VAL A 130 -4.12 15.68 -15.19
CA VAL A 130 -3.27 15.11 -14.15
C VAL A 130 -1.83 14.95 -14.64
N THR A 131 -0.88 15.48 -13.87
CA THR A 131 0.55 15.17 -13.98
C THR A 131 0.95 14.29 -12.80
N GLN A 132 1.61 13.16 -13.06
CA GLN A 132 2.15 12.29 -12.01
C GLN A 132 3.68 12.26 -12.07
N VAL A 133 4.33 12.54 -10.94
CA VAL A 133 5.79 12.61 -10.85
C VAL A 133 6.29 11.51 -9.92
N GLU A 134 7.23 10.69 -10.41
CA GLU A 134 7.86 9.61 -9.65
C GLU A 134 9.39 9.72 -9.75
N GLN A 135 10.07 9.71 -8.60
CA GLN A 135 11.53 9.79 -8.56
C GLN A 135 12.22 8.51 -9.02
N LEU A 136 11.56 7.36 -8.91
CA LEU A 136 12.07 6.08 -9.36
C LEU A 136 11.87 5.92 -10.88
N PRO A 137 12.60 5.00 -11.53
CA PRO A 137 12.58 4.85 -12.99
C PRO A 137 11.22 4.46 -13.57
N GLU A 138 10.34 3.83 -12.77
CA GLU A 138 9.03 3.39 -13.24
C GLU A 138 7.93 3.58 -12.17
N ALA A 139 6.69 3.63 -12.64
CA ALA A 139 5.51 3.65 -11.79
C ALA A 139 5.36 2.32 -11.03
N LEU A 140 4.64 2.35 -9.90
CA LEU A 140 4.39 1.21 -9.02
C LEU A 140 5.68 0.47 -8.62
N PRO A 141 6.58 1.11 -7.86
CA PRO A 141 7.91 0.58 -7.56
C PRO A 141 7.90 -0.71 -6.72
N THR A 142 6.74 -1.17 -6.31
CA THR A 142 6.55 -2.46 -5.63
C THR A 142 6.51 -3.66 -6.59
N VAL A 143 6.37 -3.45 -7.89
CA VAL A 143 6.50 -4.49 -8.93
C VAL A 143 7.82 -4.36 -9.69
N ASP A 144 8.14 -5.32 -10.54
CA ASP A 144 9.29 -5.22 -11.43
C ASP A 144 9.12 -4.08 -12.46
N PRO A 145 10.24 -3.45 -12.89
CA PRO A 145 10.19 -2.32 -13.81
C PRO A 145 9.43 -2.59 -15.11
N GLY A 146 9.50 -3.81 -15.66
CA GLY A 146 8.75 -4.19 -16.86
C GLY A 146 7.23 -4.14 -16.67
N LEU A 147 6.73 -4.46 -15.48
CA LEU A 147 5.32 -4.29 -15.14
C LEU A 147 5.00 -2.83 -14.80
N GLY A 148 5.92 -2.13 -14.14
CA GLY A 148 5.82 -0.69 -13.88
C GLY A 148 5.66 0.12 -15.17
N ALA A 149 6.41 -0.22 -16.22
CA ALA A 149 6.29 0.40 -17.53
C ALA A 149 4.89 0.19 -18.16
N ARG A 150 4.26 -0.96 -17.95
CA ARG A 150 2.88 -1.21 -18.39
C ARG A 150 1.87 -0.37 -17.61
N VAL A 151 2.09 -0.20 -16.32
CA VAL A 151 1.28 0.71 -15.48
C VAL A 151 1.40 2.15 -15.99
N ARG A 152 2.63 2.62 -16.26
CA ARG A 152 2.87 3.95 -16.84
C ARG A 152 2.17 4.12 -18.18
N ALA A 153 2.31 3.17 -19.09
CA ALA A 153 1.65 3.21 -20.40
C ALA A 153 0.11 3.29 -20.27
N GLU A 154 -0.48 2.63 -19.28
CA GLU A 154 -1.92 2.72 -19.03
C GLU A 154 -2.34 4.12 -18.56
N LEU A 155 -1.56 4.74 -17.65
CA LEU A 155 -1.80 6.12 -17.23
C LEU A 155 -1.73 7.09 -18.42
N GLU A 156 -0.67 6.99 -19.23
CA GLU A 156 -0.45 7.81 -20.44
C GLU A 156 -1.57 7.63 -21.46
N ARG A 157 -2.08 6.41 -21.64
CA ARG A 157 -3.22 6.09 -22.51
C ARG A 157 -4.50 6.83 -22.09
N HIS A 158 -4.64 7.11 -20.81
CA HIS A 158 -5.74 7.89 -20.24
C HIS A 158 -5.45 9.40 -20.10
N GLY A 159 -4.36 9.88 -20.69
CA GLY A 159 -4.02 11.30 -20.75
C GLY A 159 -3.32 11.85 -19.50
N VAL A 160 -2.83 10.98 -18.62
CA VAL A 160 -1.98 11.40 -17.49
C VAL A 160 -0.58 11.70 -18.02
N ASP A 161 -0.02 12.88 -17.71
CA ASP A 161 1.37 13.25 -17.98
C ASP A 161 2.27 12.59 -16.91
N VAL A 162 3.00 11.51 -17.27
CA VAL A 162 3.79 10.73 -16.32
C VAL A 162 5.27 11.05 -16.44
N LEU A 163 5.87 11.55 -15.37
CA LEU A 163 7.28 11.93 -15.27
C LEU A 163 7.98 10.98 -14.30
N THR A 164 8.53 9.88 -14.80
CA THR A 164 9.37 8.95 -14.02
C THR A 164 10.82 9.41 -14.00
N GLY A 165 11.64 8.90 -13.06
CA GLY A 165 13.03 9.34 -12.87
C GLY A 165 13.13 10.83 -12.56
N THR A 166 12.09 11.43 -11.95
CA THR A 166 11.98 12.87 -11.76
C THR A 166 11.65 13.18 -10.30
N ALA A 167 12.51 13.95 -9.65
CA ALA A 167 12.37 14.32 -8.25
C ALA A 167 11.82 15.75 -8.11
N VAL A 168 10.70 15.92 -7.44
CA VAL A 168 10.16 17.24 -7.09
C VAL A 168 11.06 17.87 -6.04
N THR A 169 11.49 19.11 -6.29
CA THR A 169 12.39 19.85 -5.41
C THR A 169 11.72 21.03 -4.70
N ARG A 170 10.69 21.63 -5.34
CA ARG A 170 10.00 22.80 -4.81
C ARG A 170 8.54 22.85 -5.20
N ILE A 171 7.70 23.33 -4.29
CA ILE A 171 6.31 23.71 -4.53
C ILE A 171 6.13 25.14 -4.01
N ARG A 172 5.67 26.04 -4.85
CA ARG A 172 5.40 27.43 -4.46
C ARG A 172 4.06 27.92 -5.03
N GLN A 173 3.49 28.91 -4.39
CA GLN A 173 2.35 29.62 -4.98
C GLN A 173 2.79 30.29 -6.28
N ALA A 174 1.91 30.29 -7.25
CA ALA A 174 2.13 30.93 -8.53
C ALA A 174 1.88 32.44 -8.44
N ASP A 175 2.56 33.20 -9.29
CA ASP A 175 2.33 34.64 -9.41
C ASP A 175 0.97 34.95 -10.02
N SER A 176 0.45 36.14 -9.77
CA SER A 176 -0.82 36.62 -10.34
C SER A 176 -0.78 36.54 -11.87
N GLY A 177 -1.76 35.84 -12.46
CA GLY A 177 -1.86 35.66 -13.91
C GLY A 177 -1.26 34.36 -14.44
N SER A 178 -0.71 33.51 -13.58
CA SER A 178 -0.28 32.15 -13.95
C SER A 178 -1.50 31.26 -14.31
N ALA A 179 -1.27 30.23 -15.13
CA ALA A 179 -2.31 29.28 -15.54
C ALA A 179 -2.87 28.41 -14.39
N GLY A 180 -2.09 28.21 -13.33
CA GLY A 180 -2.48 27.46 -12.14
C GLY A 180 -2.10 28.20 -10.85
N ARG A 181 -2.50 27.64 -9.72
CA ARG A 181 -2.27 28.19 -8.37
C ARG A 181 -0.87 27.93 -7.83
N PHE A 182 -0.24 26.86 -8.32
CA PHE A 182 1.07 26.42 -7.88
C PHE A 182 2.04 26.26 -9.04
N ILE A 183 3.31 26.54 -8.80
CA ILE A 183 4.42 26.12 -9.63
C ILE A 183 5.15 24.99 -8.89
N VAL A 184 5.23 23.84 -9.54
CA VAL A 184 5.99 22.68 -9.03
C VAL A 184 7.25 22.54 -9.86
N GLU A 185 8.40 22.60 -9.22
CA GLU A 185 9.72 22.47 -9.82
C GLU A 185 10.29 21.08 -9.49
N ALA A 186 10.86 20.44 -10.48
CA ALA A 186 11.43 19.11 -10.37
C ALA A 186 12.71 18.99 -11.20
N VAL A 187 13.50 17.98 -10.93
CA VAL A 187 14.71 17.66 -11.67
C VAL A 187 14.66 16.20 -12.13
N ALA A 188 14.81 15.98 -13.41
CA ALA A 188 14.90 14.65 -14.00
C ALA A 188 16.28 14.03 -13.75
N VAL A 189 16.39 12.70 -13.87
CA VAL A 189 17.61 11.93 -13.61
C VAL A 189 18.80 12.38 -14.48
N ASP A 190 18.55 12.93 -15.66
CA ASP A 190 19.57 13.50 -16.56
C ASP A 190 19.97 14.95 -16.22
N GLY A 191 19.39 15.50 -15.14
CA GLY A 191 19.62 16.87 -14.67
C GLY A 191 18.73 17.93 -15.33
N ALA A 192 17.82 17.55 -16.23
CA ALA A 192 16.90 18.49 -16.86
C ALA A 192 15.92 19.07 -15.84
N ALA A 193 15.78 20.40 -15.83
CA ALA A 193 14.80 21.10 -15.02
C ALA A 193 13.40 20.94 -15.62
N VAL A 194 12.44 20.57 -14.78
CA VAL A 194 11.03 20.42 -15.15
C VAL A 194 10.20 21.38 -14.29
N SER A 195 9.23 22.06 -14.91
CA SER A 195 8.29 22.91 -14.19
C SER A 195 6.86 22.65 -14.66
N ARG A 196 5.91 22.63 -13.74
CA ARG A 196 4.48 22.49 -14.02
C ARG A 196 3.68 23.53 -13.26
N SER A 197 2.70 24.12 -13.92
CA SER A 197 1.71 25.02 -13.29
C SER A 197 0.41 24.25 -13.09
N VAL A 198 -0.08 24.14 -11.84
CA VAL A 198 -1.24 23.32 -11.47
C VAL A 198 -2.08 23.99 -10.39
N ASP A 199 -3.34 23.54 -10.23
CA ASP A 199 -4.29 24.10 -9.25
C ASP A 199 -4.30 23.34 -7.92
N LEU A 200 -3.90 22.06 -7.94
CA LEU A 200 -3.92 21.14 -6.80
C LEU A 200 -2.62 20.35 -6.77
N VAL A 201 -2.03 20.19 -5.60
CA VAL A 201 -0.88 19.30 -5.41
C VAL A 201 -1.21 18.23 -4.37
N LEU A 202 -0.94 16.97 -4.72
CA LEU A 202 -1.11 15.82 -3.86
C LEU A 202 0.23 15.12 -3.67
N VAL A 203 0.67 14.95 -2.41
CA VAL A 203 1.95 14.32 -2.07
C VAL A 203 1.71 12.99 -1.39
N VAL A 204 2.06 11.89 -2.05
CA VAL A 204 1.75 10.52 -1.64
C VAL A 204 2.98 9.60 -1.78
N VAL A 205 4.06 10.01 -1.13
CA VAL A 205 5.39 9.37 -1.19
C VAL A 205 5.60 8.29 -0.12
N GLY A 206 4.53 7.79 0.46
CA GLY A 206 4.54 6.72 1.45
C GLY A 206 4.18 7.18 2.85
N VAL A 207 4.28 6.24 3.79
CA VAL A 207 3.94 6.41 5.20
C VAL A 207 5.08 5.96 6.11
N ARG A 208 5.09 6.43 7.33
CA ARG A 208 5.97 5.96 8.40
C ARG A 208 5.16 5.50 9.61
N PRO A 209 5.67 4.57 10.43
CA PRO A 209 4.98 4.14 11.63
C PRO A 209 4.68 5.32 12.57
N ASN A 210 3.50 5.35 13.16
CA ASN A 210 3.15 6.29 14.22
C ASN A 210 3.45 5.63 15.58
N SER A 211 4.73 5.60 15.95
CA SER A 211 5.26 4.85 17.08
C SER A 211 5.70 5.72 18.26
N GLU A 212 5.63 7.03 18.15
CA GLU A 212 6.19 8.00 19.10
C GLU A 212 5.62 7.81 20.52
N LEU A 213 4.31 7.55 20.64
CA LEU A 213 3.66 7.32 21.93
C LEU A 213 4.24 6.09 22.65
N ALA A 214 4.39 4.98 21.95
CA ALA A 214 4.96 3.75 22.49
C ALA A 214 6.46 3.87 22.74
N ALA A 215 7.20 4.52 21.86
CA ALA A 215 8.63 4.77 22.01
C ALA A 215 8.92 5.60 23.29
N ALA A 216 8.13 6.64 23.55
CA ALA A 216 8.25 7.45 24.76
C ALA A 216 8.00 6.65 26.04
N ALA A 217 7.25 5.55 25.96
CA ALA A 217 7.01 4.61 27.06
C ALA A 217 8.08 3.52 27.19
N GLY A 218 9.10 3.50 26.30
CA GLY A 218 10.18 2.51 26.30
C GLY A 218 9.96 1.29 25.41
N ALA A 219 9.03 1.36 24.44
CA ALA A 219 8.86 0.30 23.45
C ALA A 219 10.07 0.22 22.52
N THR A 220 10.54 -0.99 22.23
CA THR A 220 11.63 -1.24 21.28
C THR A 220 11.14 -0.97 19.86
N LEU A 221 11.93 -0.18 19.10
CA LEU A 221 11.67 0.09 17.71
C LEU A 221 12.66 -0.63 16.79
N SER A 222 12.21 -0.99 15.61
CA SER A 222 13.04 -1.46 14.52
C SER A 222 13.82 -0.30 13.84
N PRO A 223 14.77 -0.61 12.95
CA PRO A 223 15.46 0.44 12.15
C PRO A 223 14.51 1.29 11.28
N THR A 224 13.33 0.78 10.94
CA THR A 224 12.30 1.53 10.20
C THR A 224 11.44 2.43 11.09
N GLY A 225 11.65 2.39 12.42
CA GLY A 225 10.87 3.11 13.39
C GLY A 225 9.56 2.41 13.80
N ALA A 226 9.29 1.21 13.32
CA ALA A 226 8.11 0.43 13.70
C ALA A 226 8.31 -0.25 15.06
N ILE A 227 7.25 -0.35 15.86
CA ILE A 227 7.26 -1.03 17.16
C ILE A 227 7.57 -2.52 16.93
N THR A 228 8.57 -3.05 17.62
CA THR A 228 8.89 -4.48 17.60
C THR A 228 7.87 -5.25 18.42
N VAL A 229 7.28 -6.28 17.82
CA VAL A 229 6.34 -7.20 18.47
C VAL A 229 6.72 -8.64 18.14
N ASP A 230 6.38 -9.55 19.06
CA ASP A 230 6.44 -10.98 18.78
C ASP A 230 5.24 -11.43 17.90
N ARG A 231 5.20 -12.73 17.56
CA ARG A 231 4.09 -13.27 16.75
C ARG A 231 2.74 -13.26 17.47
N GLN A 232 2.74 -13.05 18.78
CA GLN A 232 1.52 -12.87 19.58
C GLN A 232 1.13 -11.39 19.74
N MET A 233 1.79 -10.49 19.00
CA MET A 233 1.60 -9.03 19.04
C MET A 233 1.97 -8.40 20.40
N ARG A 234 2.83 -9.03 21.19
CA ARG A 234 3.34 -8.48 22.45
C ARG A 234 4.54 -7.58 22.15
N THR A 235 4.58 -6.44 22.82
CA THR A 235 5.79 -5.58 22.84
C THR A 235 6.75 -6.05 23.95
N ASN A 236 7.89 -5.38 24.08
CA ASN A 236 8.78 -5.56 25.25
C ASN A 236 8.21 -4.99 26.55
N LEU A 237 7.14 -4.17 26.49
CA LEU A 237 6.50 -3.58 27.66
C LEU A 237 5.50 -4.56 28.28
N PRO A 238 5.49 -4.73 29.63
CA PRO A 238 4.53 -5.59 30.29
C PRO A 238 3.08 -5.18 30.00
N ASP A 239 2.25 -6.15 29.64
CA ASP A 239 0.82 -5.95 29.41
C ASP A 239 0.47 -4.98 28.25
N VAL A 240 1.45 -4.66 27.39
CA VAL A 240 1.28 -3.78 26.21
C VAL A 240 1.47 -4.59 24.93
N PHE A 241 0.45 -4.58 24.11
CA PHE A 241 0.42 -5.14 22.75
C PHE A 241 0.45 -4.01 21.71
N ALA A 242 0.86 -4.32 20.49
CA ALA A 242 0.75 -3.38 19.38
C ALA A 242 0.39 -4.10 18.08
N ALA A 243 -0.33 -3.44 17.17
CA ALA A 243 -0.76 -4.05 15.93
C ALA A 243 -1.04 -3.02 14.82
N GLY A 244 -0.98 -3.46 13.58
CA GLY A 244 -1.28 -2.66 12.39
C GLY A 244 -0.05 -1.92 11.87
N ASP A 245 -0.27 -0.80 11.19
CA ASP A 245 0.77 -0.09 10.45
C ASP A 245 1.83 0.60 11.33
N CYS A 246 1.69 0.53 12.66
CA CYS A 246 2.72 1.01 13.60
C CYS A 246 3.76 -0.05 13.99
N VAL A 247 3.58 -1.33 13.60
CA VAL A 247 4.44 -2.43 14.06
C VAL A 247 5.26 -3.07 12.94
N VAL A 248 6.31 -3.79 13.36
CA VAL A 248 7.02 -4.73 12.50
C VAL A 248 6.09 -5.87 12.10
N THR A 249 6.13 -6.25 10.84
CA THR A 249 5.35 -7.36 10.30
C THR A 249 6.26 -8.55 10.01
N HIS A 250 5.94 -9.72 10.56
CA HIS A 250 6.57 -10.96 10.17
C HIS A 250 6.15 -11.33 8.74
N HIS A 251 7.07 -11.29 7.78
CA HIS A 251 6.88 -11.81 6.43
C HIS A 251 7.35 -13.26 6.37
N ARG A 252 6.57 -14.14 5.73
CA ARG A 252 6.79 -15.60 5.75
C ARG A 252 8.06 -16.07 5.02
N LEU A 253 8.68 -15.23 4.21
CA LEU A 253 9.89 -15.56 3.44
C LEU A 253 11.14 -14.87 4.00
N PRO A 254 11.27 -13.53 4.01
CA PRO A 254 12.46 -12.85 4.51
C PRO A 254 12.48 -12.64 6.03
N GLY A 255 11.38 -12.92 6.75
CA GLY A 255 11.28 -12.60 8.17
C GLY A 255 10.72 -11.21 8.44
N ASP A 256 11.28 -10.50 9.41
CA ASP A 256 10.75 -9.21 9.84
C ASP A 256 10.87 -8.12 8.78
N SER A 257 9.78 -7.41 8.56
CA SER A 257 9.60 -6.38 7.54
C SER A 257 8.71 -5.26 8.04
N TYR A 258 8.65 -4.15 7.32
CA TYR A 258 7.63 -3.13 7.51
C TYR A 258 6.66 -3.15 6.31
N LEU A 259 5.42 -3.57 6.57
CA LEU A 259 4.37 -3.75 5.55
C LEU A 259 3.06 -3.09 6.02
N PRO A 260 2.90 -1.77 5.81
CA PRO A 260 1.69 -1.04 6.18
C PRO A 260 0.55 -1.38 5.19
N LEU A 261 -0.12 -2.51 5.44
CA LEU A 261 -1.18 -3.05 4.60
C LEU A 261 -2.43 -3.35 5.42
N GLY A 262 -3.57 -2.85 5.00
CA GLY A 262 -4.85 -3.01 5.70
C GLY A 262 -5.19 -4.48 6.00
N THR A 263 -4.95 -5.41 5.06
CA THR A 263 -5.17 -6.85 5.25
C THR A 263 -4.28 -7.44 6.35
N THR A 264 -3.06 -6.95 6.51
CA THR A 264 -2.13 -7.32 7.57
C THR A 264 -2.58 -6.73 8.90
N ALA A 265 -2.90 -5.42 8.93
CA ALA A 265 -3.36 -4.70 10.10
C ALA A 265 -4.62 -5.35 10.73
N HIS A 266 -5.59 -5.76 9.90
CA HIS A 266 -6.80 -6.47 10.36
C HIS A 266 -6.47 -7.78 11.08
N LYS A 267 -5.55 -8.59 10.54
CA LYS A 267 -5.17 -9.88 11.14
C LYS A 267 -4.39 -9.66 12.45
N GLN A 268 -3.45 -8.73 12.45
CA GLN A 268 -2.66 -8.38 13.64
C GLN A 268 -3.54 -7.81 14.74
N GLY A 269 -4.45 -6.87 14.43
CA GLY A 269 -5.37 -6.27 15.40
C GLY A 269 -6.28 -7.31 16.06
N ARG A 270 -6.80 -8.29 15.28
CA ARG A 270 -7.57 -9.39 15.84
C ARG A 270 -6.75 -10.24 16.83
N ILE A 271 -5.50 -10.55 16.49
CA ILE A 271 -4.61 -11.35 17.33
C ILE A 271 -4.23 -10.58 18.59
N ALA A 272 -3.89 -9.30 18.49
CA ALA A 272 -3.58 -8.44 19.62
C ALA A 272 -4.76 -8.37 20.61
N GLY A 273 -5.98 -8.18 20.12
CA GLY A 273 -7.19 -8.14 20.94
C GLY A 273 -7.49 -9.48 21.63
N GLU A 274 -7.38 -10.61 20.90
CA GLU A 274 -7.56 -11.95 21.44
C GLU A 274 -6.53 -12.26 22.55
N ASN A 275 -5.26 -11.91 22.32
CA ASN A 275 -4.17 -12.18 23.23
C ASN A 275 -4.16 -11.23 24.44
N ALA A 276 -4.63 -10.01 24.30
CA ALA A 276 -4.85 -9.10 25.42
C ALA A 276 -5.88 -9.65 26.42
N LEU A 277 -6.79 -10.50 25.97
CA LEU A 277 -7.78 -11.20 26.80
C LEU A 277 -7.29 -12.59 27.29
N GLY A 278 -6.00 -12.90 27.19
CA GLY A 278 -5.40 -14.14 27.65
C GLY A 278 -5.28 -15.24 26.60
N GLY A 279 -5.53 -14.94 25.32
CA GLY A 279 -5.27 -15.85 24.21
C GLY A 279 -3.76 -16.07 23.97
N THR A 280 -3.45 -17.05 23.11
CA THR A 280 -2.07 -17.43 22.76
C THR A 280 -1.88 -17.57 21.24
N ARG A 281 -2.72 -16.89 20.46
CA ARG A 281 -2.71 -17.01 19.01
C ARG A 281 -1.50 -16.33 18.41
N GLU A 282 -0.89 -17.00 17.42
CA GLU A 282 0.23 -16.43 16.68
C GLU A 282 -0.21 -15.88 15.31
N PHE A 283 0.38 -14.76 14.94
CA PHE A 283 0.27 -14.22 13.58
C PHE A 283 0.99 -15.14 12.60
N ALA A 284 0.24 -15.65 11.63
CA ALA A 284 0.77 -16.60 10.63
C ALA A 284 1.79 -15.98 9.66
N GLY A 285 1.91 -14.66 9.66
CA GLY A 285 2.78 -13.91 8.77
C GLY A 285 2.03 -13.35 7.54
N SER A 286 2.66 -12.39 6.89
CA SER A 286 2.24 -11.76 5.63
C SER A 286 3.06 -12.28 4.45
N LEU A 287 2.56 -12.12 3.25
CA LEU A 287 3.26 -12.34 1.98
C LEU A 287 3.42 -11.05 1.17
N GLY A 288 3.01 -9.91 1.74
CA GLY A 288 3.00 -8.64 1.04
C GLY A 288 2.07 -8.63 -0.18
N THR A 289 0.99 -9.43 -0.14
CA THR A 289 0.03 -9.53 -1.25
C THR A 289 -0.71 -8.22 -1.45
N GLN A 290 -0.70 -7.71 -2.67
CA GLN A 290 -1.23 -6.41 -3.04
C GLN A 290 -1.87 -6.47 -4.43
N VAL A 291 -2.88 -5.65 -4.65
CA VAL A 291 -3.50 -5.40 -5.95
C VAL A 291 -3.93 -3.95 -6.04
N VAL A 292 -3.74 -3.33 -7.20
CA VAL A 292 -4.21 -1.97 -7.49
C VAL A 292 -4.93 -1.96 -8.83
N LYS A 293 -6.04 -1.21 -8.89
CA LYS A 293 -6.76 -0.91 -10.14
C LYS A 293 -6.22 0.41 -10.71
N ILE A 294 -5.91 0.40 -12.00
CA ILE A 294 -5.48 1.56 -12.75
C ILE A 294 -6.35 1.62 -14.01
N PHE A 295 -7.37 2.46 -14.03
CA PHE A 295 -8.39 2.54 -15.09
C PHE A 295 -8.99 1.17 -15.40
N ASP A 296 -8.71 0.62 -16.57
CA ASP A 296 -9.22 -0.68 -16.99
C ASP A 296 -8.27 -1.84 -16.69
N GLN A 297 -7.07 -1.56 -16.16
CA GLN A 297 -6.08 -2.55 -15.81
C GLN A 297 -6.02 -2.77 -14.30
N ALA A 298 -5.39 -3.88 -13.91
CA ALA A 298 -5.01 -4.19 -12.56
C ALA A 298 -3.59 -4.74 -12.52
N ALA A 299 -2.83 -4.31 -11.52
CA ALA A 299 -1.51 -4.83 -11.21
C ALA A 299 -1.54 -5.50 -9.83
N ALA A 300 -0.95 -6.68 -9.70
CA ALA A 300 -0.93 -7.42 -8.44
C ALA A 300 0.42 -8.09 -8.21
N ARG A 301 0.77 -8.27 -6.92
CA ARG A 301 1.94 -9.06 -6.50
C ARG A 301 1.67 -9.84 -5.23
N THR A 302 2.44 -10.91 -5.05
CA THR A 302 2.58 -11.63 -3.78
C THR A 302 3.96 -12.24 -3.67
N GLY A 303 4.49 -12.38 -2.45
CA GLY A 303 5.83 -12.91 -2.21
C GLY A 303 6.95 -11.96 -2.64
N LEU A 304 8.05 -12.48 -3.13
CA LEU A 304 9.30 -11.78 -3.39
C LEU A 304 9.56 -11.57 -4.89
N ARG A 305 10.12 -10.42 -5.22
CA ARG A 305 10.77 -10.16 -6.51
C ARG A 305 12.20 -10.73 -6.49
N ASP A 306 12.86 -10.75 -7.63
CA ASP A 306 14.22 -11.32 -7.79
C ASP A 306 15.20 -10.81 -6.74
N HIS A 307 15.39 -9.49 -6.65
CA HIS A 307 16.35 -8.88 -5.71
C HIS A 307 15.93 -9.06 -4.24
N GLU A 308 14.63 -9.09 -3.94
CA GLU A 308 14.11 -9.38 -2.61
C GLU A 308 14.40 -10.84 -2.23
N ALA A 309 14.27 -11.77 -3.17
CA ALA A 309 14.59 -13.19 -2.97
C ALA A 309 16.09 -13.39 -2.75
N VAL A 310 16.96 -12.72 -3.51
CA VAL A 310 18.41 -12.75 -3.28
C VAL A 310 18.75 -12.24 -1.87
N THR A 311 18.16 -11.10 -1.47
CA THR A 311 18.37 -10.53 -0.14
C THR A 311 17.90 -11.48 0.97
N ALA A 312 16.85 -12.26 0.71
CA ALA A 312 16.32 -13.26 1.63
C ALA A 312 17.11 -14.60 1.62
N GLY A 313 18.20 -14.71 0.85
CA GLY A 313 19.10 -15.86 0.80
C GLY A 313 18.66 -17.00 -0.14
N PHE A 314 17.72 -16.72 -1.08
CA PHE A 314 17.31 -17.67 -2.12
C PHE A 314 18.13 -17.49 -3.41
N GLU A 315 18.10 -18.52 -4.27
CA GLU A 315 18.65 -18.50 -5.64
C GLU A 315 17.51 -18.35 -6.66
N PRO A 316 17.01 -17.11 -6.91
CA PRO A 316 15.83 -16.95 -7.73
C PRO A 316 16.08 -17.26 -9.21
N LEU A 317 15.09 -17.88 -9.83
CA LEU A 317 14.87 -17.89 -11.28
C LEU A 317 13.51 -17.24 -11.53
N THR A 318 13.49 -16.22 -12.36
CA THR A 318 12.26 -15.58 -12.79
C THR A 318 12.01 -15.80 -14.27
N VAL A 319 10.75 -16.03 -14.59
CA VAL A 319 10.25 -16.10 -15.96
C VAL A 319 9.11 -15.13 -16.15
N GLU A 320 8.99 -14.66 -17.38
CA GLU A 320 7.84 -13.90 -17.88
C GLU A 320 7.03 -14.79 -18.82
N SER A 321 5.72 -14.64 -18.75
CA SER A 321 4.77 -15.35 -19.60
C SER A 321 3.58 -14.44 -19.90
N GLU A 322 2.99 -14.65 -21.06
CA GLU A 322 1.73 -14.02 -21.44
C GLU A 322 0.73 -15.10 -21.84
N ALA A 323 -0.48 -14.99 -21.32
CA ALA A 323 -1.57 -15.90 -21.66
C ALA A 323 -2.88 -15.14 -21.74
N ASP A 324 -3.85 -15.69 -22.47
CA ASP A 324 -5.21 -15.15 -22.47
C ASP A 324 -5.90 -15.53 -21.15
N ASP A 325 -6.73 -14.64 -20.62
CA ASP A 325 -7.51 -14.87 -19.39
C ASP A 325 -8.57 -15.97 -19.55
N HIS A 326 -9.10 -16.11 -20.77
CA HIS A 326 -9.97 -17.20 -21.21
C HIS A 326 -9.73 -17.48 -22.70
N LYS A 327 -10.45 -18.41 -23.29
CA LYS A 327 -10.22 -18.80 -24.69
C LYS A 327 -10.45 -17.64 -25.65
N ALA A 328 -9.42 -17.29 -26.44
CA ALA A 328 -9.41 -16.14 -27.36
C ALA A 328 -10.52 -16.14 -28.42
N TYR A 329 -11.16 -17.29 -28.70
CA TYR A 329 -12.31 -17.36 -29.59
C TYR A 329 -13.64 -16.93 -28.94
N TYR A 330 -13.66 -16.70 -27.62
CA TYR A 330 -14.77 -16.03 -26.93
C TYR A 330 -14.53 -14.53 -26.88
N PRO A 331 -15.59 -13.71 -27.04
CA PRO A 331 -15.48 -12.26 -27.00
C PRO A 331 -14.98 -11.75 -25.64
N GLY A 332 -14.16 -10.69 -25.66
CA GLY A 332 -13.70 -10.01 -24.47
C GLY A 332 -12.48 -10.64 -23.80
N SER A 333 -11.78 -11.54 -24.48
CA SER A 333 -10.52 -12.09 -23.99
C SER A 333 -9.42 -11.02 -23.93
N HIS A 334 -8.67 -10.98 -22.83
CA HIS A 334 -7.56 -10.08 -22.59
C HIS A 334 -6.29 -10.84 -22.21
N ARG A 335 -5.15 -10.26 -22.52
CA ARG A 335 -3.84 -10.81 -22.14
C ARG A 335 -3.54 -10.53 -20.69
N ILE A 336 -3.00 -11.54 -20.00
CA ILE A 336 -2.41 -11.42 -18.66
C ILE A 336 -0.90 -11.58 -18.80
N HIS A 337 -0.17 -10.59 -18.30
CA HIS A 337 1.29 -10.64 -18.15
C HIS A 337 1.60 -11.17 -16.77
N THR A 338 2.37 -12.25 -16.72
CA THR A 338 2.70 -12.99 -15.50
C THR A 338 4.21 -13.07 -15.34
N ARG A 339 4.72 -12.77 -14.13
CA ARG A 339 6.08 -13.07 -13.71
C ARG A 339 6.01 -14.08 -12.56
N VAL A 340 6.75 -15.17 -12.67
CA VAL A 340 6.89 -16.19 -11.63
C VAL A 340 8.34 -16.26 -11.20
N THR A 341 8.58 -16.09 -9.91
CA THR A 341 9.89 -16.24 -9.27
C THR A 341 9.88 -17.50 -8.41
N GLY A 342 10.76 -18.44 -8.71
CA GLY A 342 10.98 -19.66 -7.94
C GLY A 342 12.43 -19.80 -7.51
N ASP A 343 12.67 -20.57 -6.47
CA ASP A 343 14.01 -20.89 -5.99
C ASP A 343 14.61 -22.04 -6.82
N ARG A 344 15.78 -21.82 -7.42
CA ARG A 344 16.46 -22.82 -8.27
C ARG A 344 16.80 -24.10 -7.51
N THR A 345 17.13 -23.98 -6.24
CA THR A 345 17.61 -25.10 -5.42
C THR A 345 16.47 -25.97 -4.93
N SER A 346 15.42 -25.39 -4.39
CA SER A 346 14.31 -26.14 -3.79
C SER A 346 13.07 -26.28 -4.69
N GLY A 347 13.02 -25.56 -5.81
CA GLY A 347 11.83 -25.45 -6.65
C GLY A 347 10.68 -24.65 -6.01
N ARG A 348 10.86 -24.11 -4.80
CA ARG A 348 9.82 -23.41 -4.05
C ARG A 348 9.36 -22.15 -4.78
N LEU A 349 8.04 -21.92 -4.84
CA LEU A 349 7.49 -20.65 -5.31
C LEU A 349 7.83 -19.54 -4.32
N LEU A 350 8.47 -18.48 -4.80
CA LEU A 350 8.87 -17.32 -4.00
C LEU A 350 8.00 -16.09 -4.25
N GLY A 351 7.53 -15.91 -5.49
CA GLY A 351 6.73 -14.75 -5.81
C GLY A 351 6.03 -14.84 -7.16
N VAL A 352 4.93 -14.09 -7.27
CA VAL A 352 4.18 -13.91 -8.52
C VAL A 352 3.78 -12.45 -8.65
N GLN A 353 3.83 -11.94 -9.89
CA GLN A 353 3.34 -10.61 -10.25
C GLN A 353 2.46 -10.75 -11.49
N LEU A 354 1.35 -10.04 -11.50
CA LEU A 354 0.36 -10.06 -12.58
C LEU A 354 0.04 -8.63 -13.03
N PHE A 355 -0.16 -8.46 -14.33
CA PHE A 355 -0.77 -7.27 -14.93
C PHE A 355 -1.74 -7.70 -16.03
N GLY A 356 -2.94 -7.14 -16.03
CA GLY A 356 -3.96 -7.45 -17.01
C GLY A 356 -5.23 -6.64 -16.80
N HIS A 357 -6.21 -6.85 -17.67
CA HIS A 357 -7.49 -6.17 -17.57
C HIS A 357 -8.20 -6.48 -16.25
N ARG A 358 -8.86 -5.50 -15.63
CA ARG A 358 -9.53 -5.64 -14.32
C ARG A 358 -10.58 -6.77 -14.27
N HIS A 359 -11.17 -7.12 -15.40
CA HIS A 359 -12.13 -8.22 -15.52
C HIS A 359 -11.46 -9.58 -15.77
N SER A 360 -10.13 -9.63 -15.90
CA SER A 360 -9.36 -10.87 -16.02
C SER A 360 -9.04 -11.52 -14.68
N GLU A 361 -9.81 -11.22 -13.64
CA GLU A 361 -9.71 -11.83 -12.31
C GLU A 361 -8.32 -11.74 -11.67
N ILE A 362 -7.54 -10.68 -11.99
CA ILE A 362 -6.16 -10.49 -11.52
C ILE A 362 -6.08 -10.61 -9.99
N ALA A 363 -7.04 -10.02 -9.26
CA ALA A 363 -7.08 -10.08 -7.79
C ALA A 363 -7.30 -11.51 -7.26
N LYS A 364 -8.09 -12.34 -7.96
CA LYS A 364 -8.33 -13.72 -7.53
C LYS A 364 -7.21 -14.66 -7.95
N ARG A 365 -6.61 -14.42 -9.10
CA ARG A 365 -5.42 -15.18 -9.55
C ARG A 365 -4.24 -14.96 -8.61
N ILE A 366 -3.97 -13.72 -8.18
CA ILE A 366 -2.88 -13.49 -7.22
C ILE A 366 -3.16 -14.14 -5.86
N ASP A 367 -4.42 -14.28 -5.43
CA ASP A 367 -4.82 -14.98 -4.21
C ASP A 367 -4.49 -16.49 -4.29
N VAL A 368 -4.61 -17.13 -5.48
CA VAL A 368 -4.16 -18.52 -5.71
C VAL A 368 -2.66 -18.62 -5.50
N ALA A 369 -1.87 -17.71 -6.08
CA ALA A 369 -0.42 -17.69 -5.88
C ALA A 369 -0.04 -17.42 -4.42
N ALA A 370 -0.74 -16.52 -3.74
CA ALA A 370 -0.54 -16.26 -2.31
C ALA A 370 -0.80 -17.51 -1.46
N SER A 371 -1.87 -18.26 -1.78
CA SER A 371 -2.18 -19.53 -1.11
C SER A 371 -1.08 -20.58 -1.34
N ALA A 372 -0.57 -20.68 -2.56
CA ALA A 372 0.52 -21.58 -2.90
C ALA A 372 1.81 -21.24 -2.13
N ILE A 373 2.21 -19.96 -2.07
CA ILE A 373 3.37 -19.52 -1.28
C ILE A 373 3.14 -19.75 0.21
N PHE A 374 1.93 -19.49 0.72
CA PHE A 374 1.57 -19.72 2.12
C PHE A 374 1.79 -21.17 2.54
N HIS A 375 1.48 -22.13 1.66
CA HIS A 375 1.68 -23.56 1.87
C HIS A 375 3.03 -24.09 1.37
N ALA A 376 3.97 -23.20 1.05
CA ALA A 376 5.31 -23.53 0.59
C ALA A 376 5.34 -24.49 -0.62
N MET A 377 4.38 -24.35 -1.54
CA MET A 377 4.33 -25.16 -2.77
C MET A 377 5.53 -24.87 -3.66
N THR A 378 5.93 -25.88 -4.44
CA THR A 378 6.89 -25.70 -5.53
C THR A 378 6.20 -25.10 -6.76
N VAL A 379 7.01 -24.54 -7.69
CA VAL A 379 6.49 -24.04 -8.96
C VAL A 379 5.84 -25.16 -9.78
N ASP A 380 6.43 -26.36 -9.78
CA ASP A 380 5.85 -27.53 -10.45
C ASP A 380 4.49 -27.92 -9.86
N ALA A 381 4.34 -27.89 -8.52
CA ALA A 381 3.09 -28.22 -7.87
C ALA A 381 1.96 -27.26 -8.24
N ILE A 382 2.27 -25.99 -8.60
CA ILE A 382 1.25 -25.06 -9.12
C ILE A 382 0.78 -25.47 -10.50
N SER A 383 1.70 -25.95 -11.34
CA SER A 383 1.35 -26.44 -12.67
C SER A 383 0.32 -27.58 -12.62
N ASP A 384 0.35 -28.37 -11.55
CA ASP A 384 -0.50 -29.55 -11.35
C ASP A 384 -1.81 -29.27 -10.62
N LEU A 385 -2.08 -28.00 -10.21
CA LEU A 385 -3.33 -27.65 -9.55
C LEU A 385 -4.52 -27.92 -10.48
N ASP A 386 -5.56 -28.57 -9.93
CA ASP A 386 -6.85 -28.74 -10.60
C ASP A 386 -7.68 -27.45 -10.47
N LEU A 387 -7.42 -26.51 -11.37
CA LEU A 387 -8.15 -25.24 -11.41
C LEU A 387 -9.39 -25.35 -12.31
N SER A 388 -10.45 -24.64 -11.97
CA SER A 388 -11.70 -24.67 -12.71
C SER A 388 -11.53 -24.11 -14.13
N TYR A 389 -12.20 -24.78 -15.08
CA TYR A 389 -12.15 -24.40 -16.49
C TYR A 389 -13.52 -24.48 -17.17
N THR A 390 -13.82 -23.44 -17.92
CA THR A 390 -14.79 -23.47 -19.04
C THR A 390 -14.35 -22.41 -20.05
N PRO A 391 -14.53 -22.63 -21.38
CA PRO A 391 -13.97 -21.75 -22.40
C PRO A 391 -14.24 -20.26 -22.25
N PRO A 392 -15.44 -19.78 -21.82
CA PRO A 392 -15.70 -18.35 -21.65
C PRO A 392 -15.13 -17.74 -20.36
N LEU A 393 -14.65 -18.54 -19.40
CA LEU A 393 -14.19 -18.03 -18.09
C LEU A 393 -12.71 -18.35 -17.80
N GLY A 394 -12.08 -19.21 -18.58
CA GLY A 394 -10.69 -19.60 -18.33
C GLY A 394 -10.05 -20.35 -19.50
N SER A 395 -8.88 -20.92 -19.22
CA SER A 395 -8.15 -21.82 -20.08
C SER A 395 -7.84 -23.10 -19.31
N PRO A 396 -7.70 -24.29 -19.96
CA PRO A 396 -7.24 -25.52 -19.29
C PRO A 396 -5.93 -25.34 -18.53
N TRP A 397 -5.12 -24.41 -18.97
CA TRP A 397 -3.94 -23.92 -18.28
C TRP A 397 -4.15 -22.45 -17.96
N ASP A 398 -4.38 -22.14 -16.67
CA ASP A 398 -4.46 -20.76 -16.21
C ASP A 398 -3.14 -20.01 -16.45
N ALA A 399 -3.18 -18.68 -16.54
CA ALA A 399 -1.99 -17.85 -16.80
C ALA A 399 -0.85 -18.15 -15.81
N ILE A 400 -1.16 -18.42 -14.53
CA ILE A 400 -0.16 -18.77 -13.53
C ILE A 400 0.44 -20.16 -13.80
N GLN A 401 -0.38 -21.14 -14.20
CA GLN A 401 0.09 -22.47 -14.56
C GLN A 401 0.96 -22.46 -15.81
N ALA A 402 0.57 -21.71 -16.85
CA ALA A 402 1.38 -21.52 -18.05
C ALA A 402 2.77 -20.91 -17.74
N ALA A 403 2.80 -19.92 -16.82
CA ALA A 403 4.05 -19.33 -16.35
C ALA A 403 4.89 -20.33 -15.52
N ALA A 404 4.25 -21.13 -14.67
CA ALA A 404 4.91 -22.19 -13.91
C ALA A 404 5.57 -23.25 -14.82
N GLN A 405 4.86 -23.69 -15.85
CA GLN A 405 5.41 -24.60 -16.88
C GLN A 405 6.63 -23.98 -17.60
N THR A 406 6.55 -22.69 -17.95
CA THR A 406 7.68 -21.97 -18.56
C THR A 406 8.88 -21.94 -17.61
N TRP A 407 8.66 -21.75 -16.32
CA TRP A 407 9.69 -21.75 -15.30
C TRP A 407 10.39 -23.11 -15.20
N SER A 408 9.62 -24.21 -15.11
CA SER A 408 10.14 -25.57 -15.01
C SER A 408 10.95 -25.96 -16.25
N GLN A 409 10.48 -25.59 -17.45
CA GLN A 409 11.21 -25.77 -18.70
C GLN A 409 12.54 -25.00 -18.71
N LYS A 410 12.58 -23.79 -18.16
CA LYS A 410 13.80 -22.97 -18.11
C LYS A 410 14.79 -23.50 -17.06
N LEU A 411 14.29 -24.06 -15.96
CA LEU A 411 15.13 -24.67 -14.93
C LEU A 411 15.88 -25.91 -15.44
N THR A 412 15.21 -26.72 -16.27
CA THR A 412 15.76 -27.99 -16.80
C THR A 412 16.62 -27.82 -18.04
N ARG A 413 16.64 -26.64 -18.67
CA ARG A 413 17.54 -26.37 -19.80
C ARG A 413 18.94 -26.05 -19.28
N PRO A 414 19.99 -26.79 -19.76
CA PRO A 414 21.38 -26.55 -19.36
C PRO A 414 21.89 -25.17 -19.76
#